data_809cda7747fbe4437cf9154c21ff2886
#
_entry.id   809cda7747fbe4437cf9154c21ff2886
#
_cell.length_a   1.000
_cell.length_b   1.000
_cell.length_c   1.000
_cell.angle_alpha   90.00
_cell.angle_beta   90.00
_cell.angle_gamma   90.00
#
_symmetry.space_group_name_H-M   'P 1'
#
loop_
_entity.id
_entity.type
_entity.pdbx_description
1 polymer ?
#
loop_
_entity_poly.entity_id
_entity_poly.type
_entity_poly.pdbx_seq_one_letter_code
_entity_poly.pdbx_strand_id
1 'polypeptide(L)'
;MDDNANSIRILHADDEPDFAELVAVYLQREDDRFEIESVTSASEGLDRLSETAFDCVVSDHDMPSQSGIEFLEAVRERYPDLPFILFTGKGSEEVASDAISAGVTDYLQKGSGTDQYVVLANRIQNVTQKRRAEQEAEQIQTRLEAITANSNDTILTVDDEY
;
A
#
# COMPACT_ATOMS: atom_id res chain seq x y z
N MET A 1 9.83 -6.14 -21.56
CA MET A 1 9.67 -4.77 -21.13
C MET A 1 9.69 -4.68 -19.64
N ASP A 2 10.51 -3.81 -19.18
CA ASP A 2 10.75 -3.71 -17.75
C ASP A 2 9.84 -2.71 -17.07
N ASP A 3 8.97 -2.08 -17.83
CA ASP A 3 8.09 -1.04 -17.28
C ASP A 3 7.23 -1.58 -16.16
N ASN A 4 6.74 -2.83 -16.29
CA ASN A 4 5.90 -3.42 -15.26
C ASN A 4 6.65 -3.68 -13.96
N ALA A 5 7.95 -3.98 -14.06
CA ALA A 5 8.75 -4.24 -12.86
C ALA A 5 8.97 -2.98 -12.04
N ASN A 6 8.95 -1.82 -12.67
CA ASN A 6 9.16 -0.55 -12.00
C ASN A 6 7.86 0.19 -11.68
N SER A 7 6.73 -0.27 -12.22
CA SER A 7 5.48 0.42 -11.98
C SER A 7 5.05 0.28 -10.52
N ILE A 8 4.35 1.29 -10.06
CA ILE A 8 3.79 1.33 -8.71
C ILE A 8 2.27 1.37 -8.89
N ARG A 9 1.61 0.29 -8.52
CA ARG A 9 0.17 0.17 -8.72
C ARG A 9 -0.55 0.62 -7.47
N ILE A 10 -1.43 1.61 -7.65
CA ILE A 10 -2.12 2.28 -6.57
C ILE A 10 -3.62 2.08 -6.75
N LEU A 11 -4.27 1.59 -5.71
CA LEU A 11 -5.73 1.51 -5.68
C LEU A 11 -6.24 2.72 -4.93
N HIS A 12 -7.04 3.55 -5.60
CA HIS A 12 -7.59 4.76 -5.01
C HIS A 12 -9.10 4.60 -4.83
N ALA A 13 -9.55 4.64 -3.58
CA ALA A 13 -10.96 4.51 -3.24
C ALA A 13 -11.51 5.87 -2.83
N ASP A 14 -12.46 6.37 -3.61
CA ASP A 14 -13.09 7.66 -3.35
C ASP A 14 -14.42 7.66 -4.09
N ASP A 15 -15.49 8.05 -3.40
CA ASP A 15 -16.82 8.04 -4.01
C ASP A 15 -17.11 9.24 -4.90
N GLU A 16 -16.14 10.16 -5.04
CA GLU A 16 -16.26 11.32 -5.91
C GLU A 16 -15.41 11.10 -7.17
N PRO A 17 -16.04 10.71 -8.30
CA PRO A 17 -15.27 10.38 -9.50
C PRO A 17 -14.43 11.53 -10.04
N ASP A 18 -14.93 12.76 -9.93
CA ASP A 18 -14.19 13.93 -10.42
C ASP A 18 -12.90 14.12 -9.65
N PHE A 19 -12.95 13.96 -8.33
CA PHE A 19 -11.76 14.08 -7.51
C PHE A 19 -10.80 12.94 -7.78
N ALA A 20 -11.33 11.73 -7.94
CA ALA A 20 -10.50 10.56 -8.24
C ALA A 20 -9.73 10.75 -9.54
N GLU A 21 -10.38 11.35 -10.54
CA GLU A 21 -9.73 11.61 -11.82
C GLU A 21 -8.60 12.62 -11.66
N LEU A 22 -8.82 13.67 -10.87
CA LEU A 22 -7.79 14.66 -10.59
C LEU A 22 -6.59 14.03 -9.89
N VAL A 23 -6.85 13.18 -8.90
CA VAL A 23 -5.78 12.50 -8.17
C VAL A 23 -4.94 11.68 -9.13
N ALA A 24 -5.57 10.92 -10.02
CA ALA A 24 -4.86 10.08 -10.98
C ALA A 24 -3.96 10.92 -11.88
N VAL A 25 -4.50 12.01 -12.41
CA VAL A 25 -3.76 12.87 -13.32
C VAL A 25 -2.55 13.49 -12.62
N TYR A 26 -2.76 14.06 -11.45
CA TYR A 26 -1.67 14.75 -10.75
C TYR A 26 -0.61 13.80 -10.22
N LEU A 27 -1.03 12.62 -9.74
CA LEU A 27 -0.05 11.62 -9.29
C LEU A 27 0.83 11.14 -10.43
N GLN A 28 0.24 10.90 -11.60
CA GLN A 28 1.03 10.48 -12.76
C GLN A 28 2.01 11.55 -13.21
N ARG A 29 1.67 12.83 -13.02
CA ARG A 29 2.59 13.92 -13.33
C ARG A 29 3.78 13.94 -12.38
N GLU A 30 3.54 13.57 -11.11
CA GLU A 30 4.61 13.55 -10.12
C GLU A 30 5.55 12.37 -10.33
N ASP A 31 5.03 11.24 -10.77
CA ASP A 31 5.86 10.04 -10.97
C ASP A 31 5.20 9.20 -12.06
N ASP A 32 5.85 9.06 -13.20
CA ASP A 32 5.24 8.35 -14.33
C ASP A 32 5.21 6.83 -14.13
N ARG A 33 5.81 6.33 -13.05
CA ARG A 33 5.69 4.91 -12.69
C ARG A 33 4.35 4.59 -12.04
N PHE A 34 3.63 5.61 -11.56
CA PHE A 34 2.35 5.40 -10.87
C PHE A 34 1.29 4.95 -11.86
N GLU A 35 0.63 3.84 -11.54
CA GLU A 35 -0.54 3.35 -12.26
C GLU A 35 -1.70 3.35 -11.27
N ILE A 36 -2.65 4.24 -11.46
CA ILE A 36 -3.73 4.45 -10.51
C ILE A 36 -5.01 3.83 -11.06
N GLU A 37 -5.62 2.98 -10.25
CA GLU A 37 -6.94 2.43 -10.53
C GLU A 37 -7.89 2.96 -9.47
N SER A 38 -9.01 3.55 -9.89
CA SER A 38 -9.97 4.17 -8.98
C SER A 38 -11.18 3.29 -8.80
N VAL A 39 -11.65 3.20 -7.56
CA VAL A 39 -12.90 2.53 -7.21
C VAL A 39 -13.73 3.51 -6.38
N THR A 40 -15.04 3.28 -6.34
CA THR A 40 -15.95 4.22 -5.69
C THR A 40 -16.47 3.74 -4.34
N SER A 41 -16.06 2.56 -3.90
CA SER A 41 -16.50 2.01 -2.62
C SER A 41 -15.44 1.06 -2.08
N ALA A 42 -15.53 0.80 -0.78
CA ALA A 42 -14.65 -0.17 -0.12
C ALA A 42 -14.89 -1.58 -0.67
N SER A 43 -16.15 -1.93 -0.92
CA SER A 43 -16.48 -3.25 -1.45
C SER A 43 -15.83 -3.49 -2.80
N GLU A 44 -15.91 -2.51 -3.69
CA GLU A 44 -15.27 -2.59 -4.99
C GLU A 44 -13.76 -2.70 -4.84
N GLY A 45 -13.19 -1.94 -3.90
CA GLY A 45 -11.76 -2.00 -3.63
C GLY A 45 -11.29 -3.37 -3.17
N LEU A 46 -12.05 -3.99 -2.27
CA LEU A 46 -11.72 -5.33 -1.80
C LEU A 46 -11.78 -6.35 -2.92
N ASP A 47 -12.77 -6.24 -3.81
CA ASP A 47 -12.86 -7.12 -4.97
C ASP A 47 -11.63 -6.98 -5.86
N ARG A 48 -11.20 -5.75 -6.10
CA ARG A 48 -10.03 -5.53 -6.94
C ARG A 48 -8.75 -6.06 -6.29
N LEU A 49 -8.63 -5.89 -4.98
CA LEU A 49 -7.45 -6.41 -4.27
C LEU A 49 -7.37 -7.93 -4.34
N SER A 50 -8.51 -8.61 -4.42
CA SER A 50 -8.51 -10.07 -4.53
C SER A 50 -8.17 -10.55 -5.93
N GLU A 51 -8.31 -9.68 -6.94
CA GLU A 51 -8.09 -10.05 -8.34
C GLU A 51 -6.71 -9.72 -8.85
N THR A 52 -6.09 -8.67 -8.31
CA THR A 52 -4.79 -8.23 -8.79
C THR A 52 -3.99 -7.61 -7.65
N ALA A 53 -2.68 -7.60 -7.80
CA ALA A 53 -1.79 -7.07 -6.77
C ALA A 53 -1.64 -5.57 -6.91
N PHE A 54 -1.64 -4.89 -5.76
CA PHE A 54 -1.38 -3.46 -5.69
C PHE A 54 -0.24 -3.21 -4.71
N ASP A 55 0.44 -2.09 -4.91
CA ASP A 55 1.56 -1.70 -4.06
C ASP A 55 1.13 -0.79 -2.92
N CYS A 56 0.00 -0.10 -3.08
CA CYS A 56 -0.48 0.86 -2.10
C CYS A 56 -1.96 1.12 -2.30
N VAL A 57 -2.68 1.35 -1.21
CA VAL A 57 -4.06 1.80 -1.25
C VAL A 57 -4.11 3.22 -0.73
N VAL A 58 -4.83 4.10 -1.42
CA VAL A 58 -5.15 5.45 -0.96
C VAL A 58 -6.66 5.52 -0.89
N SER A 59 -7.21 5.85 0.29
CA SER A 59 -8.64 5.81 0.48
C SER A 59 -9.15 7.08 1.15
N ASP A 60 -10.30 7.56 0.68
CA ASP A 60 -11.05 8.56 1.42
C ASP A 60 -11.70 7.90 2.64
N HIS A 61 -12.05 8.70 3.63
CA HIS A 61 -12.75 8.21 4.80
C HIS A 61 -14.27 8.18 4.58
N ASP A 62 -14.83 9.25 3.99
CA ASP A 62 -16.26 9.39 3.81
C ASP A 62 -16.70 8.70 2.53
N MET A 63 -17.13 7.45 2.65
CA MET A 63 -17.63 6.67 1.53
C MET A 63 -18.94 6.00 1.92
N PRO A 64 -19.83 5.76 0.94
CA PRO A 64 -21.09 5.09 1.27
C PRO A 64 -20.87 3.65 1.70
N SER A 65 -21.74 3.16 2.54
CA SER A 65 -21.77 1.79 3.05
C SER A 65 -20.67 1.49 4.04
N GLN A 66 -19.42 1.71 3.68
CA GLN A 66 -18.28 1.48 4.57
C GLN A 66 -17.34 2.67 4.52
N SER A 67 -16.89 3.09 5.70
CA SER A 67 -15.94 4.19 5.80
C SER A 67 -14.54 3.72 5.38
N GLY A 68 -13.63 4.69 5.20
CA GLY A 68 -12.25 4.37 4.90
C GLY A 68 -11.59 3.55 6.00
N ILE A 69 -11.95 3.80 7.26
CA ILE A 69 -11.41 3.02 8.37
C ILE A 69 -11.94 1.58 8.34
N GLU A 70 -13.21 1.39 8.04
CA GLU A 70 -13.75 0.05 7.88
C GLU A 70 -13.08 -0.70 6.73
N PHE A 71 -12.80 0.02 5.64
CA PHE A 71 -12.05 -0.54 4.52
C PHE A 71 -10.65 -0.94 4.96
N LEU A 72 -9.98 -0.07 5.72
CA LEU A 72 -8.65 -0.35 6.26
C LEU A 72 -8.66 -1.61 7.13
N GLU A 73 -9.64 -1.75 7.99
CA GLU A 73 -9.75 -2.92 8.85
C GLU A 73 -9.88 -4.20 8.03
N ALA A 74 -10.72 -4.17 7.00
CA ALA A 74 -10.88 -5.32 6.12
C ALA A 74 -9.60 -5.65 5.36
N VAL A 75 -8.89 -4.61 4.89
CA VAL A 75 -7.61 -4.81 4.21
C VAL A 75 -6.58 -5.45 5.14
N ARG A 76 -6.53 -4.99 6.39
CA ARG A 76 -5.57 -5.51 7.35
C ARG A 76 -5.78 -6.97 7.70
N GLU A 77 -7.01 -7.45 7.61
CA GLU A 77 -7.28 -8.88 7.86
C GLU A 77 -6.66 -9.78 6.80
N ARG A 78 -6.63 -9.33 5.55
CA ARG A 78 -6.13 -10.14 4.45
C ARG A 78 -4.74 -9.73 3.98
N TYR A 79 -4.40 -8.46 4.11
CA TYR A 79 -3.16 -7.90 3.60
C TYR A 79 -2.51 -7.05 4.70
N PRO A 80 -1.96 -7.70 5.72
CA PRO A 80 -1.48 -6.95 6.90
C PRO A 80 -0.35 -5.99 6.61
N ASP A 81 0.41 -6.21 5.54
CA ASP A 81 1.58 -5.40 5.23
C ASP A 81 1.37 -4.45 4.05
N LEU A 82 0.19 -4.45 3.46
CA LEU A 82 -0.07 -3.58 2.30
C LEU A 82 -0.13 -2.13 2.75
N PRO A 83 0.69 -1.25 2.17
CA PRO A 83 0.62 0.18 2.53
C PRO A 83 -0.78 0.75 2.28
N PHE A 84 -1.29 1.44 3.27
CA PHE A 84 -2.62 2.04 3.20
C PHE A 84 -2.54 3.47 3.72
N ILE A 85 -2.87 4.43 2.87
CA ILE A 85 -2.86 5.84 3.20
C ILE A 85 -4.30 6.34 3.24
N LEU A 86 -4.70 6.91 4.36
CA LEU A 86 -6.01 7.55 4.47
C LEU A 86 -5.86 8.99 4.06
N PHE A 87 -6.56 9.41 3.01
CA PHE A 87 -6.46 10.73 2.42
C PHE A 87 -7.85 11.34 2.40
N THR A 88 -8.15 12.20 3.38
CA THR A 88 -9.52 12.64 3.61
C THR A 88 -9.59 14.14 3.89
N GLY A 89 -10.69 14.74 3.48
CA GLY A 89 -10.93 16.16 3.69
C GLY A 89 -11.38 16.52 5.08
N LYS A 90 -11.87 15.53 5.83
CA LYS A 90 -12.33 15.77 7.19
C LYS A 90 -11.39 15.10 8.17
N GLY A 91 -10.44 15.87 8.67
CA GLY A 91 -9.56 15.38 9.70
C GLY A 91 -10.11 15.75 11.06
N SER A 92 -10.30 14.78 11.92
CA SER A 92 -10.54 15.02 13.33
C SER A 92 -9.55 14.14 14.08
N GLU A 93 -9.29 14.50 15.33
CA GLU A 93 -8.42 13.69 16.16
C GLU A 93 -8.99 12.28 16.32
N GLU A 94 -10.31 12.19 16.36
CA GLU A 94 -10.97 10.91 16.52
C GLU A 94 -10.72 10.01 15.30
N VAL A 95 -10.88 10.54 14.08
CA VAL A 95 -10.65 9.78 12.87
C VAL A 95 -9.18 9.36 12.78
N ALA A 96 -8.26 10.28 13.09
CA ALA A 96 -6.84 9.98 13.07
C ALA A 96 -6.49 8.88 14.08
N SER A 97 -7.05 8.97 15.28
CA SER A 97 -6.80 7.97 16.32
C SER A 97 -7.33 6.61 15.91
N ASP A 98 -8.53 6.57 15.34
CA ASP A 98 -9.12 5.31 14.88
C ASP A 98 -8.30 4.71 13.74
N ALA A 99 -7.79 5.55 12.84
CA ALA A 99 -6.96 5.07 11.75
C ALA A 99 -5.67 4.44 12.26
N ILE A 100 -5.03 5.08 13.23
CA ILE A 100 -3.81 4.54 13.83
C ILE A 100 -4.09 3.20 14.48
N SER A 101 -5.19 3.10 15.23
CA SER A 101 -5.57 1.85 15.89
C SER A 101 -5.87 0.75 14.88
N ALA A 102 -6.40 1.10 13.72
CA ALA A 102 -6.73 0.12 12.69
C ALA A 102 -5.52 -0.28 11.84
N GLY A 103 -4.36 0.35 12.04
CA GLY A 103 -3.12 -0.05 11.36
C GLY A 103 -2.85 0.71 10.08
N VAL A 104 -3.25 1.99 10.00
CA VAL A 104 -2.97 2.81 8.82
C VAL A 104 -1.46 3.01 8.68
N THR A 105 -0.99 3.02 7.43
CA THR A 105 0.41 3.31 7.17
C THR A 105 0.67 4.81 7.28
N ASP A 106 -0.25 5.63 6.77
CA ASP A 106 -0.11 7.08 6.84
C ASP A 106 -1.48 7.73 6.75
N TYR A 107 -1.58 8.95 7.25
CA TYR A 107 -2.81 9.72 7.28
C TYR A 107 -2.52 11.11 6.76
N LEU A 108 -3.27 11.54 5.74
CA LEU A 108 -3.10 12.84 5.13
C LEU A 108 -4.45 13.53 5.01
N GLN A 109 -4.45 14.84 5.23
CA GLN A 109 -5.63 15.65 4.99
C GLN A 109 -5.59 16.23 3.59
N LYS A 110 -6.74 16.22 2.91
CA LYS A 110 -6.88 16.90 1.63
C LYS A 110 -6.77 18.41 1.89
N GLY A 111 -5.93 19.04 1.08
CA GLY A 111 -5.76 20.50 1.17
C GLY A 111 -6.44 21.19 0.00
N SER A 112 -6.07 22.43 -0.21
CA SER A 112 -6.49 23.19 -1.37
C SER A 112 -5.30 23.35 -2.31
N GLY A 113 -5.59 23.45 -3.61
CA GLY A 113 -4.55 23.60 -4.60
C GLY A 113 -3.88 22.28 -4.94
N THR A 114 -2.73 22.36 -5.60
CA THR A 114 -2.06 21.18 -6.15
C THR A 114 -0.97 20.63 -5.24
N ASP A 115 -0.60 21.36 -4.19
CA ASP A 115 0.46 20.91 -3.28
C ASP A 115 0.11 19.60 -2.60
N GLN A 116 -1.19 19.35 -2.36
CA GLN A 116 -1.63 18.14 -1.72
C GLN A 116 -1.24 16.89 -2.51
N TYR A 117 -1.19 16.99 -3.83
CA TYR A 117 -0.83 15.85 -4.68
C TYR A 117 0.66 15.57 -4.63
N VAL A 118 1.47 16.61 -4.49
CA VAL A 118 2.92 16.46 -4.32
C VAL A 118 3.20 15.71 -3.02
N VAL A 119 2.53 16.11 -1.94
CA VAL A 119 2.71 15.46 -0.64
C VAL A 119 2.26 14.01 -0.71
N LEU A 120 1.09 13.78 -1.33
CA LEU A 120 0.57 12.41 -1.46
C LEU A 120 1.53 11.55 -2.27
N ALA A 121 2.05 12.06 -3.39
CA ALA A 121 3.00 11.31 -4.20
C ALA A 121 4.24 10.94 -3.41
N ASN A 122 4.77 11.88 -2.63
CA ASN A 122 5.95 11.61 -1.80
C ASN A 122 5.67 10.52 -0.77
N ARG A 123 4.49 10.55 -0.15
CA ARG A 123 4.14 9.53 0.83
C ARG A 123 4.00 8.17 0.19
N ILE A 124 3.39 8.11 -0.99
CA ILE A 124 3.27 6.85 -1.71
C ILE A 124 4.65 6.29 -2.05
N GLN A 125 5.54 7.15 -2.55
CA GLN A 125 6.90 6.73 -2.87
C GLN A 125 7.61 6.18 -1.64
N ASN A 126 7.49 6.87 -0.52
CA ASN A 126 8.18 6.45 0.70
C ASN A 126 7.67 5.11 1.22
N VAL A 127 6.35 4.94 1.30
CA VAL A 127 5.80 3.71 1.88
C VAL A 127 6.00 2.51 0.96
N THR A 128 5.93 2.71 -0.35
CA THR A 128 6.14 1.61 -1.30
C THR A 128 7.61 1.21 -1.37
N GLN A 129 8.50 2.18 -1.34
CA GLN A 129 9.94 1.92 -1.34
C GLN A 129 10.34 1.14 -0.08
N LYS A 130 9.83 1.57 1.07
CA LYS A 130 10.11 0.90 2.32
C LYS A 130 9.62 -0.54 2.30
N ARG A 131 8.40 -0.75 1.80
CA ARG A 131 7.83 -2.11 1.74
C ARG A 131 8.64 -3.01 0.82
N ARG A 132 9.05 -2.49 -0.35
CA ARG A 132 9.84 -3.26 -1.30
C ARG A 132 11.19 -3.64 -0.71
N ALA A 133 11.81 -2.72 0.02
CA ALA A 133 13.08 -3.01 0.69
C ALA A 133 12.90 -4.09 1.75
N GLU A 134 11.81 -4.03 2.52
CA GLU A 134 11.52 -5.04 3.54
C GLU A 134 11.27 -6.40 2.91
N GLN A 135 10.54 -6.44 1.80
CA GLN A 135 10.27 -7.69 1.09
C GLN A 135 11.55 -8.30 0.54
N GLU A 136 12.45 -7.49 0.01
CA GLU A 136 13.73 -7.96 -0.49
C GLU A 136 14.58 -8.53 0.65
N ALA A 137 14.60 -7.86 1.79
CA ALA A 137 15.35 -8.32 2.94
C ALA A 137 14.83 -9.67 3.43
N GLU A 138 13.51 -9.83 3.48
CA GLU A 138 12.90 -11.10 3.90
C GLU A 138 13.24 -12.22 2.93
N GLN A 139 13.22 -11.94 1.63
CA GLN A 139 13.55 -12.95 0.63
C GLN A 139 15.00 -13.39 0.75
N ILE A 140 15.91 -12.46 0.96
CA ILE A 140 17.33 -12.78 1.12
C ILE A 140 17.54 -13.62 2.36
N GLN A 141 16.92 -13.26 3.47
CA GLN A 141 17.07 -14.00 4.72
C GLN A 141 16.53 -15.42 4.58
N THR A 142 15.36 -15.57 3.98
CA THR A 142 14.76 -16.89 3.76
C THR A 142 15.67 -17.76 2.89
N ARG A 143 16.25 -17.19 1.85
CA ARG A 143 17.16 -17.93 0.98
C ARG A 143 18.39 -18.39 1.72
N LEU A 144 18.97 -17.55 2.55
CA LEU A 144 20.14 -17.91 3.34
C LEU A 144 19.82 -19.02 4.33
N GLU A 145 18.68 -18.95 4.98
CA GLU A 145 18.27 -19.98 5.91
C GLU A 145 18.07 -21.33 5.23
N ALA A 146 17.50 -21.32 4.02
CA ALA A 146 17.32 -22.55 3.27
C ALA A 146 18.65 -23.17 2.87
N ILE A 147 19.61 -22.36 2.45
CA ILE A 147 20.93 -22.85 2.10
C ILE A 147 21.63 -23.44 3.30
N THR A 148 21.55 -22.78 4.44
CA THR A 148 22.18 -23.27 5.67
C THR A 148 21.59 -24.60 6.11
N ALA A 149 20.27 -24.73 6.05
CA ALA A 149 19.62 -25.99 6.42
C ALA A 149 20.06 -27.13 5.52
N ASN A 150 20.14 -26.89 4.21
CA ASN A 150 20.59 -27.91 3.26
C ASN A 150 22.04 -28.31 3.52
N SER A 151 22.89 -27.37 3.85
CA SER A 151 24.27 -27.68 4.15
C SER A 151 24.40 -28.53 5.39
N ASN A 152 23.62 -28.28 6.41
CA ASN A 152 23.64 -29.08 7.63
C ASN A 152 23.21 -30.50 7.38
N ASP A 153 22.28 -30.71 6.47
CA ASP A 153 21.81 -32.07 6.15
C ASP A 153 22.90 -32.90 5.47
N THR A 154 23.74 -32.27 4.71
CA THR A 154 24.74 -33.02 3.95
C THR A 154 26.02 -33.22 4.73
N ILE A 155 26.31 -32.46 5.72
CA ILE A 155 27.51 -32.53 6.51
C ILE A 155 27.30 -33.45 7.68
N LEU A 156 27.25 -33.81 7.92
CA LEU A 156 27.29 -33.70 8.67
C LEU A 156 27.68 -33.92 9.11
N THR A 157 27.89 -34.04 9.02
CA THR A 157 28.13 -33.59 8.87
C THR A 157 28.72 -33.31 9.13
N VAL A 158 29.06 -34.16 9.39
CA VAL A 158 29.62 -33.32 9.21
C VAL A 158 29.77 -32.84 9.67
N ASP A 159 29.93 -33.39 10.05
CA ASP A 159 30.13 -32.67 10.18
C ASP A 159 30.12 -32.41 10.53
N ASP A 160 30.22 -33.13 11.02
CA ASP A 160 30.23 -32.71 10.95
C ASP A 160 30.20 -32.60 11.09
N GLU A 161 30.29 -33.06 11.44
CA GLU A 161 30.26 -32.82 11.09
C GLU A 161 30.21 -32.44 11.15
N TYR A 162 30.55 -33.44 11.80
CA TYR A 162 30.57 -32.98 11.39
C TYR A 162 30.61 -32.77 11.37
#